data_c2841f16422fcd3e136dd3ac26b8d032
#
_entry.id   c2841f16422fcd3e136dd3ac26b8d032
#
_cell.length_a   1.000
_cell.length_b   1.000
_cell.length_c   1.000
_cell.angle_alpha   90.00
_cell.angle_beta   90.00
_cell.angle_gamma   90.00
#
_symmetry.space_group_name_H-M   'P 1'
#
loop_
_entity.id
_entity.type
_entity.pdbx_description
1 polymer ?
#
loop_
_entity_poly.entity_id
_entity_poly.type
_entity_poly.pdbx_seq_one_letter_code
_entity_poly.pdbx_strand_id
1 'polypeptide(L)'
;MDTKVDEYIKKQKSLQKEICTRLRSIILTTYPDINEEMNVGVPCYGSTKEEPCGKYYIAALKDHVNLGFSLNGLTKQQQGLFEGSGKTMKHIKVYSVDEIDEKKIIRLLKIIK
;
A
#
# COMPACT_ATOMS: atom_id res chain seq x y z
N MET A 1 -12.09 6.37 -8.53
CA MET A 1 -11.84 5.47 -7.40
C MET A 1 -12.66 4.20 -7.56
N ASP A 2 -12.12 3.07 -7.18
CA ASP A 2 -12.75 1.76 -7.39
C ASP A 2 -13.77 1.46 -6.29
N THR A 3 -15.01 1.10 -6.68
CA THR A 3 -16.08 0.83 -5.72
C THR A 3 -15.83 -0.44 -4.90
N LYS A 4 -15.12 -1.42 -5.46
CA LYS A 4 -14.77 -2.64 -4.71
C LYS A 4 -13.76 -2.34 -3.62
N VAL A 5 -12.86 -1.38 -3.87
CA VAL A 5 -11.93 -0.90 -2.84
C VAL A 5 -12.70 -0.15 -1.76
N ASP A 6 -13.70 0.68 -2.14
CA ASP A 6 -14.59 1.33 -1.17
C ASP A 6 -15.22 0.30 -0.24
N GLU A 7 -15.73 -0.79 -0.80
CA GLU A 7 -16.38 -1.86 -0.02
C GLU A 7 -15.39 -2.57 0.88
N TYR A 8 -14.17 -2.84 0.38
CA TYR A 8 -13.12 -3.48 1.18
C TYR A 8 -12.81 -2.65 2.43
N ILE A 9 -12.64 -1.34 2.26
CA ILE A 9 -12.33 -0.44 3.37
C ILE A 9 -13.51 -0.32 4.32
N LYS A 10 -14.71 -0.17 3.78
CA LYS A 10 -15.94 0.03 4.55
C LYS A 10 -16.19 -1.10 5.55
N LYS A 11 -15.87 -2.34 5.18
CA LYS A 11 -16.13 -3.50 6.05
C LYS A 11 -15.04 -3.74 7.10
N GLN A 12 -13.96 -2.96 7.10
CA GLN A 12 -12.91 -3.10 8.09
C GLN A 12 -13.34 -2.52 9.44
N LYS A 13 -12.64 -2.92 10.50
CA LYS A 13 -12.85 -2.33 11.83
C LYS A 13 -12.38 -0.88 11.81
N SER A 14 -12.85 -0.08 12.77
CA SER A 14 -12.56 1.36 12.81
C SER A 14 -11.08 1.70 12.68
N LEU A 15 -10.22 1.00 13.40
CA LEU A 15 -8.78 1.24 13.34
C LEU A 15 -8.24 1.06 11.92
N GLN A 16 -8.50 -0.10 11.33
CA GLN A 16 -8.00 -0.41 9.98
C GLN A 16 -8.65 0.47 8.93
N LYS A 17 -9.93 0.78 9.12
CA LYS A 17 -10.67 1.64 8.18
C LYS A 17 -10.02 3.02 8.07
N GLU A 18 -9.70 3.64 9.20
CA GLU A 18 -9.06 4.95 9.21
C GLU A 18 -7.69 4.92 8.55
N ILE A 19 -6.89 3.91 8.89
CA ILE A 19 -5.56 3.76 8.31
C ILE A 19 -5.64 3.55 6.80
N CYS A 20 -6.49 2.62 6.36
CA CYS A 20 -6.67 2.34 4.93
C CYS A 20 -7.11 3.59 4.17
N THR A 21 -8.06 4.34 4.72
CA THR A 21 -8.56 5.56 4.09
C THR A 21 -7.44 6.59 3.91
N ARG A 22 -6.61 6.77 4.93
CA ARG A 22 -5.48 7.71 4.85
C ARG A 22 -4.43 7.26 3.85
N LEU A 23 -4.05 5.97 3.86
CA LEU A 23 -3.06 5.45 2.93
C LEU A 23 -3.55 5.54 1.49
N ARG A 24 -4.81 5.20 1.26
CA ARG A 24 -5.43 5.32 -0.06
C ARG A 24 -5.36 6.77 -0.55
N SER A 25 -5.72 7.71 0.31
CA SER A 25 -5.69 9.12 -0.01
C SER A 25 -4.29 9.59 -0.39
N ILE A 26 -3.28 9.17 0.35
CA ILE A 26 -1.88 9.53 0.08
C ILE A 26 -1.46 9.00 -1.30
N ILE A 27 -1.76 7.73 -1.60
CA ILE A 27 -1.40 7.15 -2.89
C ILE A 27 -2.09 7.87 -4.04
N LEU A 28 -3.40 8.08 -3.94
CA LEU A 28 -4.17 8.69 -5.03
C LEU A 28 -3.89 10.18 -5.19
N THR A 29 -3.49 10.86 -4.12
CA THR A 29 -3.06 12.25 -4.22
C THR A 29 -1.68 12.37 -4.86
N THR A 30 -0.78 11.44 -4.53
CA THR A 30 0.57 11.43 -5.11
C THR A 30 0.56 11.02 -6.57
N TYR A 31 -0.26 10.04 -6.92
CA TYR A 31 -0.38 9.52 -8.29
C TYR A 31 -1.85 9.44 -8.71
N PRO A 32 -2.45 10.59 -9.11
CA PRO A 32 -3.89 10.63 -9.42
C PRO A 32 -4.34 9.70 -10.53
N ASP A 33 -3.44 9.36 -11.47
CA ASP A 33 -3.76 8.51 -12.61
C ASP A 33 -3.44 7.04 -12.41
N ILE A 34 -2.96 6.66 -11.21
CA ILE A 34 -2.61 5.28 -10.95
C ILE A 34 -3.87 4.39 -10.93
N ASN A 35 -3.76 3.20 -11.53
CA ASN A 35 -4.85 2.25 -11.54
C ASN A 35 -5.06 1.67 -10.14
N GLU A 36 -6.29 1.75 -9.63
CA GLU A 36 -6.68 1.17 -8.36
C GLU A 36 -7.66 0.03 -8.61
N GLU A 37 -7.36 -1.16 -8.12
CA GLU A 37 -8.27 -2.30 -8.25
C GLU A 37 -8.03 -3.33 -7.17
N MET A 38 -9.01 -4.21 -6.96
CA MET A 38 -8.86 -5.34 -6.04
C MET A 38 -8.15 -6.48 -6.76
N ASN A 39 -7.06 -6.95 -6.20
CA ASN A 39 -6.35 -8.15 -6.65
C ASN A 39 -5.79 -8.88 -5.44
N VAL A 40 -5.70 -10.19 -5.54
CA VAL A 40 -5.20 -11.06 -4.46
C VAL A 40 -5.85 -10.75 -3.09
N GLY A 41 -7.10 -10.31 -3.13
CA GLY A 41 -7.89 -10.05 -1.92
C GLY A 41 -7.67 -8.70 -1.26
N VAL A 42 -6.89 -7.81 -1.85
CA VAL A 42 -6.59 -6.49 -1.27
C VAL A 42 -6.58 -5.40 -2.34
N PRO A 43 -6.72 -4.13 -1.93
CA PRO A 43 -6.52 -3.00 -2.86
C PRO A 43 -5.08 -2.97 -3.39
N CYS A 44 -4.94 -2.92 -4.70
CA CYS A 44 -3.66 -2.87 -5.39
C CYS A 44 -3.59 -1.66 -6.30
N TYR A 45 -2.39 -1.10 -6.45
CA TYR A 45 -2.18 0.15 -7.19
C TYR A 45 -1.09 -0.04 -8.23
N GLY A 46 -1.42 0.25 -9.49
CA GLY A 46 -0.48 0.07 -10.58
C GLY A 46 -0.30 -1.38 -10.99
N SER A 47 -1.35 -2.18 -10.84
CA SER A 47 -1.32 -3.60 -11.20
C SER A 47 -1.13 -3.79 -12.68
N THR A 48 -0.35 -4.80 -13.04
CA THR A 48 -0.16 -5.24 -14.41
C THR A 48 -0.35 -6.75 -14.45
N LYS A 49 -0.36 -7.30 -15.66
CA LYS A 49 -0.47 -8.74 -15.85
C LYS A 49 0.69 -9.48 -15.17
N GLU A 50 1.88 -8.90 -15.25
CA GLU A 50 3.10 -9.45 -14.66
C GLU A 50 3.21 -9.21 -13.17
N GLU A 51 2.63 -8.12 -12.69
CA GLU A 51 2.66 -7.74 -11.27
C GLU A 51 1.23 -7.48 -10.78
N PRO A 52 0.48 -8.54 -10.44
CA PRO A 52 -0.93 -8.38 -10.01
C PRO A 52 -1.09 -7.54 -8.73
N CYS A 53 -0.11 -7.59 -7.82
CA CYS A 53 -0.15 -6.74 -6.62
C CYS A 53 0.18 -5.29 -6.91
N GLY A 54 0.73 -5.02 -8.11
CA GLY A 54 1.08 -3.67 -8.53
C GLY A 54 2.33 -3.14 -7.89
N LYS A 55 2.45 -1.82 -7.88
CA LYS A 55 3.55 -1.12 -7.22
C LYS A 55 3.32 -1.02 -5.73
N TYR A 56 2.08 -0.90 -5.32
CA TYR A 56 1.68 -0.76 -3.93
C TYR A 56 0.43 -1.57 -3.65
N TYR A 57 0.29 -2.05 -2.39
CA TYR A 57 -0.98 -2.63 -1.94
C TYR A 57 -1.27 -2.17 -0.50
N ILE A 58 -2.54 -2.25 -0.11
CA ILE A 58 -2.98 -1.97 1.25
C ILE A 58 -3.65 -3.22 1.79
N ALA A 59 -3.12 -3.81 2.86
CA ALA A 59 -3.68 -5.02 3.44
C ALA A 59 -4.04 -4.79 4.90
N ALA A 60 -5.34 -4.87 5.21
CA ALA A 60 -5.83 -4.75 6.58
C ALA A 60 -5.66 -6.09 7.29
N LEU A 61 -4.93 -6.09 8.39
CA LEU A 61 -4.68 -7.27 9.20
C LEU A 61 -5.35 -7.10 10.57
N LYS A 62 -5.16 -8.08 11.44
CA LYS A 62 -5.89 -8.16 12.70
C LYS A 62 -5.74 -6.90 13.57
N ASP A 63 -4.53 -6.38 13.69
CA ASP A 63 -4.23 -5.25 14.58
C ASP A 63 -3.42 -4.14 13.91
N HIS A 64 -3.27 -4.18 12.59
CA HIS A 64 -2.52 -3.17 11.85
C HIS A 64 -2.85 -3.25 10.36
N VAL A 65 -2.28 -2.35 9.61
CA VAL A 65 -2.39 -2.33 8.14
C VAL A 65 -0.99 -2.38 7.56
N ASN A 66 -0.78 -3.23 6.56
CA ASN A 66 0.47 -3.24 5.78
C ASN A 66 0.28 -2.39 4.53
N LEU A 67 1.23 -1.49 4.30
CA LEU A 67 1.38 -0.83 3.01
C LEU A 67 2.52 -1.53 2.29
N GLY A 68 2.20 -2.22 1.21
CA GLY A 68 3.17 -3.02 0.45
C GLY A 68 3.80 -2.25 -0.69
N PHE A 69 5.02 -2.64 -1.05
CA PHE A 69 5.80 -1.98 -2.10
C PHE A 69 6.50 -3.03 -2.97
N SER A 70 6.50 -2.80 -4.28
CA SER A 70 7.24 -3.64 -5.21
C SER A 70 8.74 -3.39 -5.08
N LEU A 71 9.51 -4.47 -5.03
CA LEU A 71 10.96 -4.39 -4.95
C LEU A 71 11.64 -4.35 -6.31
N ASN A 72 10.86 -4.45 -7.38
CA ASN A 72 11.39 -4.51 -8.73
C ASN A 72 12.26 -3.30 -9.04
N GLY A 73 13.51 -3.55 -9.44
CA GLY A 73 14.44 -2.49 -9.80
C GLY A 73 15.09 -1.75 -8.62
N LEU A 74 14.82 -2.16 -7.39
CA LEU A 74 15.41 -1.52 -6.21
C LEU A 74 16.77 -2.12 -5.86
N THR A 75 17.66 -1.28 -5.32
CA THR A 75 18.94 -1.73 -4.77
C THR A 75 18.69 -2.45 -3.45
N LYS A 76 19.68 -3.22 -2.98
CA LYS A 76 19.60 -3.87 -1.67
C LYS A 76 19.41 -2.86 -0.55
N GLN A 77 20.07 -1.71 -0.66
CA GLN A 77 19.95 -0.64 0.34
C GLN A 77 18.52 -0.11 0.38
N GLN A 78 17.91 0.12 -0.78
CA GLN A 78 16.52 0.57 -0.86
C GLN A 78 15.56 -0.48 -0.30
N GLN A 79 15.79 -1.75 -0.62
CA GLN A 79 14.96 -2.84 -0.09
C GLN A 79 15.02 -2.91 1.44
N GLY A 80 16.13 -2.51 2.03
CA GLY A 80 16.29 -2.48 3.49
C GLY A 80 15.43 -1.46 4.20
N LEU A 81 14.77 -0.55 3.47
CA LEU A 81 13.83 0.41 4.06
C LEU A 81 12.50 -0.24 4.43
N PHE A 82 12.25 -1.46 3.97
CA PHE A 82 10.97 -2.14 4.14
C PHE A 82 11.12 -3.39 4.99
N GLU A 83 10.00 -3.87 5.53
CA GLU A 83 9.93 -5.07 6.35
C GLU A 83 9.37 -6.25 5.55
N GLY A 84 9.62 -7.45 6.05
CA GLY A 84 9.11 -8.68 5.46
C GLY A 84 10.20 -9.53 4.83
N SER A 85 9.85 -10.77 4.53
CA SER A 85 10.77 -11.75 3.95
C SER A 85 10.52 -12.01 2.48
N GLY A 86 9.58 -11.29 1.87
CA GLY A 86 9.25 -11.49 0.46
C GLY A 86 10.38 -11.10 -0.47
N LYS A 87 10.48 -11.80 -1.60
CA LYS A 87 11.49 -11.52 -2.62
C LYS A 87 11.07 -10.46 -3.62
N THR A 88 9.76 -10.32 -3.84
CA THR A 88 9.22 -9.40 -4.83
C THR A 88 8.49 -8.22 -4.20
N MET A 89 7.97 -8.38 -3.00
CA MET A 89 7.22 -7.36 -2.28
C MET A 89 7.65 -7.33 -0.82
N LYS A 90 7.75 -6.14 -0.27
CA LYS A 90 7.91 -5.92 1.17
C LYS A 90 6.95 -4.82 1.60
N HIS A 91 6.88 -4.52 2.88
CA HIS A 91 5.87 -3.61 3.39
C HIS A 91 6.40 -2.77 4.55
N ILE A 92 5.61 -1.77 4.92
CA ILE A 92 5.71 -1.12 6.22
C ILE A 92 4.43 -1.41 6.99
N LYS A 93 4.52 -1.46 8.31
CA LYS A 93 3.37 -1.72 9.19
C LYS A 93 2.89 -0.40 9.79
N VAL A 94 1.56 -0.22 9.80
CA VAL A 94 0.94 0.98 10.40
C VAL A 94 -0.05 0.49 11.44
N TYR A 95 0.20 0.82 12.71
CA TYR A 95 -0.62 0.37 13.82
C TYR A 95 -1.67 1.40 14.24
N SER A 96 -1.50 2.66 13.85
CA SER A 96 -2.47 3.72 14.16
C SER A 96 -2.33 4.86 13.16
N VAL A 97 -3.37 5.67 13.06
CA VAL A 97 -3.34 6.86 12.20
C VAL A 97 -2.24 7.83 12.63
N ASP A 98 -1.97 7.88 13.93
CA ASP A 98 -0.94 8.78 14.48
C ASP A 98 0.47 8.42 14.03
N GLU A 99 0.69 7.17 13.61
CA GLU A 99 1.99 6.74 13.10
C GLU A 99 2.24 7.15 11.65
N ILE A 100 1.22 7.62 10.97
CA ILE A 100 1.34 7.97 9.55
C ILE A 100 2.15 9.25 9.40
N ASP A 101 3.37 9.09 8.89
CA ASP A 101 4.22 10.20 8.48
C ASP A 101 4.06 10.36 6.96
N GLU A 102 3.18 11.28 6.57
CA GLU A 102 2.81 11.45 5.16
C GLU A 102 4.02 11.73 4.27
N LYS A 103 4.92 12.61 4.71
CA LYS A 103 6.12 12.95 3.93
C LYS A 103 7.01 11.74 3.72
N LYS A 104 7.19 10.93 4.76
CA LYS A 104 7.98 9.70 4.68
C LYS A 104 7.35 8.72 3.70
N ILE A 105 6.03 8.53 3.80
CA ILE A 105 5.32 7.62 2.92
C ILE A 105 5.44 8.06 1.47
N ILE A 106 5.27 9.35 1.19
CA ILE A 106 5.41 9.88 -0.16
C ILE A 106 6.81 9.61 -0.70
N ARG A 107 7.85 9.79 0.11
CA ARG A 107 9.22 9.48 -0.30
C ARG A 107 9.37 8.00 -0.65
N LEU A 108 8.79 7.11 0.15
CA LEU A 108 8.85 5.68 -0.12
C LEU A 108 8.08 5.32 -1.41
N LEU A 109 6.93 5.93 -1.63
CA LEU A 109 6.18 5.72 -2.88
C LEU A 109 7.01 6.11 -4.09
N LYS A 110 7.76 7.20 -4.00
CA LYS A 110 8.54 7.71 -5.13
C LYS A 110 9.80 6.92 -5.43
N ILE A 111 10.29 6.11 -4.49
CA ILE A 111 11.44 5.21 -4.74
C ILE A 111 11.03 4.08 -5.68
N ILE A 112 9.79 3.64 -5.62
CA ILE A 112 9.31 2.47 -6.35
C ILE A 112 9.25 2.76 -7.86
N LYS A 113 9.74 1.82 -8.65
CA LYS A 113 9.86 1.92 -10.12
C LYS A 113 8.70 1.21 -10.86
#